data_063d1cbc322085eca6288e98aa028e50
#
_entry.id   063d1cbc322085eca6288e98aa028e50
#
_cell.length_a   1.000
_cell.length_b   1.000
_cell.length_c   1.000
_cell.angle_alpha   90.00
_cell.angle_beta   90.00
_cell.angle_gamma   90.00
#
_symmetry.space_group_name_H-M   'P 1'
#
loop_
_entity.id
_entity.type
_entity.pdbx_description
1 polymer ?
#
loop_
_entity_poly.entity_id
_entity_poly.type
_entity_poly.pdbx_seq_one_letter_code
_entity_poly.pdbx_strand_id
1 'polypeptide(L)'
;YHFTKNNSPLPSNNINDIALDFVNGVVFIGTDRGLVSFDSGGSSTSSTLQDSYVYPNPVRPSFNMDVEKIKIDGITDNINIKITDISGNLVAEANSNTNNRYNGFNLEVDGGIAYWNGKNLANRSVSSGVYIVMLSDLDSYETKVLKIMIIR
;
A
#
# COMPACT_ATOMS: atom_id res chain seq x y z
N TYR A 1 -5.48 -16.83 4.58
CA TYR A 1 -4.45 -17.33 5.52
C TYR A 1 -5.15 -17.90 6.74
N HIS A 2 -4.58 -18.94 7.35
CA HIS A 2 -5.06 -19.56 8.58
C HIS A 2 -3.90 -19.60 9.58
N PHE A 3 -4.04 -18.85 10.69
CA PHE A 3 -3.03 -18.76 11.73
C PHE A 3 -3.36 -19.73 12.87
N THR A 4 -2.37 -20.50 13.28
CA THR A 4 -2.43 -21.43 14.43
C THR A 4 -1.15 -21.32 15.25
N LYS A 5 -1.16 -21.82 16.47
CA LYS A 5 0.06 -21.92 17.30
C LYS A 5 1.20 -22.72 16.66
N ASN A 6 0.89 -23.53 15.64
CA ASN A 6 1.88 -24.37 14.97
C ASN A 6 2.55 -23.71 13.77
N ASN A 7 1.94 -22.65 13.21
CA ASN A 7 2.42 -21.96 12.01
C ASN A 7 2.58 -20.45 12.20
N SER A 8 2.37 -19.95 13.40
CA SER A 8 2.46 -18.52 13.74
C SER A 8 2.90 -18.33 15.19
N PRO A 9 3.27 -17.10 15.62
CA PRO A 9 3.63 -16.77 17.00
C PRO A 9 2.47 -16.84 18.01
N LEU A 10 1.27 -17.29 17.63
CA LEU A 10 0.14 -17.41 18.53
C LEU A 10 0.47 -18.31 19.73
N PRO A 11 0.28 -17.86 20.99
CA PRO A 11 0.53 -18.67 22.17
C PRO A 11 -0.45 -19.83 22.31
N SER A 12 -1.66 -19.69 21.78
CA SER A 12 -2.75 -20.66 21.79
C SER A 12 -3.68 -20.51 20.60
N ASN A 13 -4.42 -21.57 20.25
CA ASN A 13 -5.50 -21.49 19.26
C ASN A 13 -6.82 -20.99 19.88
N ASN A 14 -6.90 -20.83 21.21
CA ASN A 14 -8.06 -20.30 21.90
C ASN A 14 -7.94 -18.78 21.95
N ILE A 15 -8.61 -18.10 21.02
CA ILE A 15 -8.66 -16.64 20.96
C ILE A 15 -9.77 -16.14 21.87
N ASN A 16 -9.42 -15.27 22.82
CA ASN A 16 -10.38 -14.66 23.74
C ASN A 16 -10.91 -13.33 23.21
N ASP A 17 -10.00 -12.54 22.61
CA ASP A 17 -10.35 -11.20 22.08
C ASP A 17 -9.33 -10.75 21.03
N ILE A 18 -9.78 -9.80 20.17
CA ILE A 18 -8.94 -9.16 19.16
C ILE A 18 -9.19 -7.66 19.23
N ALA A 19 -8.11 -6.89 19.36
CA ALA A 19 -8.15 -5.43 19.31
C ALA A 19 -7.29 -4.92 18.15
N LEU A 20 -7.76 -3.86 17.50
CA LEU A 20 -7.10 -3.24 16.36
C LEU A 20 -6.62 -1.85 16.72
N ASP A 21 -5.33 -1.59 16.56
CA ASP A 21 -4.77 -0.25 16.55
C ASP A 21 -4.70 0.23 15.09
N PHE A 22 -5.71 0.97 14.69
CA PHE A 22 -5.83 1.48 13.31
C PHE A 22 -4.79 2.56 12.99
N VAL A 23 -4.20 3.19 14.00
CA VAL A 23 -3.19 4.26 13.80
C VAL A 23 -1.86 3.64 13.40
N ASN A 24 -1.47 2.56 14.07
CA ASN A 24 -0.18 1.91 13.85
C ASN A 24 -0.29 0.63 13.00
N GLY A 25 -1.50 0.24 12.57
CA GLY A 25 -1.73 -0.97 11.79
C GLY A 25 -1.41 -2.25 12.57
N VAL A 26 -1.55 -2.23 13.91
CA VAL A 26 -1.23 -3.36 14.77
C VAL A 26 -2.49 -4.08 15.21
N VAL A 27 -2.50 -5.39 15.06
CA VAL A 27 -3.54 -6.29 15.56
C VAL A 27 -3.04 -6.93 16.87
N PHE A 28 -3.76 -6.74 17.96
CA PHE A 28 -3.52 -7.42 19.23
C PHE A 28 -4.45 -8.63 19.35
N ILE A 29 -3.90 -9.79 19.65
CA ILE A 29 -4.65 -11.04 19.81
C ILE A 29 -4.44 -11.55 21.20
N GLY A 30 -5.51 -11.52 22.01
CA GLY A 30 -5.55 -12.10 23.36
C GLY A 30 -5.95 -13.56 23.31
N THR A 31 -5.15 -14.43 23.90
CA THR A 31 -5.41 -15.85 24.02
C THR A 31 -5.48 -16.27 25.48
N ASP A 32 -5.92 -17.49 25.77
CA ASP A 32 -5.89 -18.09 27.12
C ASP A 32 -4.47 -18.30 27.67
N ARG A 33 -3.43 -18.13 26.82
CA ARG A 33 -2.02 -18.33 27.20
C ARG A 33 -1.14 -17.11 26.99
N GLY A 34 -1.72 -15.96 26.69
CA GLY A 34 -1.00 -14.69 26.56
C GLY A 34 -1.48 -13.82 25.42
N LEU A 35 -0.84 -12.66 25.31
CA LEU A 35 -1.09 -11.64 24.30
C LEU A 35 0.01 -11.67 23.26
N VAL A 36 -0.37 -11.55 21.99
CA VAL A 36 0.57 -11.33 20.88
C VAL A 36 0.10 -10.15 20.05
N SER A 37 1.03 -9.40 19.49
CA SER A 37 0.75 -8.36 18.52
C SER A 37 1.26 -8.78 17.14
N PHE A 38 0.51 -8.40 16.12
CA PHE A 38 0.84 -8.63 14.73
C PHE A 38 0.78 -7.30 13.98
N ASP A 39 1.88 -6.91 13.38
CA ASP A 39 1.93 -5.76 12.49
C ASP A 39 1.29 -6.17 11.15
N SER A 40 0.10 -5.66 10.86
CA SER A 40 -0.62 -5.95 9.63
C SER A 40 -0.09 -5.18 8.43
N GLY A 41 0.79 -4.18 8.68
CA GLY A 41 1.27 -3.24 7.66
C GLY A 41 0.19 -2.29 7.14
N GLY A 42 -1.04 -2.40 7.62
CA GLY A 42 -2.12 -1.48 7.28
C GLY A 42 -1.98 -0.17 8.05
N SER A 43 -2.17 0.96 7.39
CA SER A 43 -2.28 2.27 8.04
C SER A 43 -3.70 2.79 7.98
N SER A 44 -4.05 3.64 8.94
CA SER A 44 -5.32 4.37 8.86
C SER A 44 -5.32 5.30 7.64
N THR A 45 -6.46 5.39 6.98
CA THR A 45 -6.66 6.34 5.89
C THR A 45 -6.60 7.78 6.40
N SER A 46 -6.09 8.68 5.56
CA SER A 46 -6.10 10.11 5.84
C SER A 46 -7.48 10.72 5.55
N SER A 47 -7.82 11.81 6.22
CA SER A 47 -9.03 12.59 5.91
C SER A 47 -8.87 13.52 4.71
N THR A 48 -7.62 13.79 4.29
CA THR A 48 -7.28 14.67 3.15
C THR A 48 -6.05 14.14 2.43
N LEU A 49 -5.83 14.59 1.20
CA LEU A 49 -4.63 14.27 0.42
C LEU A 49 -3.45 15.22 0.66
N GLN A 50 -3.60 16.25 1.52
CA GLN A 50 -2.60 17.30 1.67
C GLN A 50 -1.23 16.79 2.07
N ASP A 51 -1.17 15.81 2.96
CA ASP A 51 0.08 15.25 3.48
C ASP A 51 0.54 13.97 2.75
N SER A 52 -0.15 13.59 1.66
CA SER A 52 0.25 12.41 0.89
C SER A 52 1.63 12.60 0.27
N TYR A 53 2.43 11.56 0.28
CA TYR A 53 3.79 11.54 -0.28
C TYR A 53 4.13 10.16 -0.84
N VAL A 54 5.24 10.10 -1.61
CA VAL A 54 5.73 8.86 -2.21
C VAL A 54 7.16 8.60 -1.80
N TYR A 55 7.48 7.36 -1.43
CA TYR A 55 8.82 6.95 -1.04
C TYR A 55 9.14 5.48 -1.38
N PRO A 56 10.43 5.15 -1.55
CA PRO A 56 11.56 6.07 -1.63
C PRO A 56 11.48 6.97 -2.87
N ASN A 57 12.00 8.18 -2.77
CA ASN A 57 12.09 9.10 -3.90
C ASN A 57 13.38 9.91 -3.81
N PRO A 58 14.38 9.70 -4.68
CA PRO A 58 14.34 8.79 -5.84
C PRO A 58 14.43 7.31 -5.45
N VAL A 59 13.85 6.47 -6.28
CA VAL A 59 14.08 5.02 -6.25
C VAL A 59 15.43 4.74 -6.89
N ARG A 60 16.36 4.20 -6.11
CA ARG A 60 17.74 3.91 -6.56
C ARG A 60 17.90 2.44 -6.97
N PRO A 61 18.95 2.08 -7.75
CA PRO A 61 19.17 0.68 -8.18
C PRO A 61 19.30 -0.34 -7.03
N SER A 62 19.70 0.12 -5.83
CA SER A 62 19.78 -0.73 -4.64
C SER A 62 18.43 -1.08 -4.03
N PHE A 63 17.35 -0.40 -4.41
CA PHE A 63 16.00 -0.68 -3.91
C PHE A 63 15.34 -1.79 -4.72
N ASN A 64 15.01 -2.88 -4.04
CA ASN A 64 14.38 -4.04 -4.68
C ASN A 64 12.85 -3.88 -4.70
N MET A 65 12.33 -3.33 -5.79
CA MET A 65 10.89 -3.06 -5.97
C MET A 65 10.02 -4.33 -6.00
N ASP A 66 10.59 -5.49 -6.28
CA ASP A 66 9.83 -6.76 -6.24
C ASP A 66 9.55 -7.22 -4.79
N VAL A 67 10.40 -6.80 -3.85
CA VAL A 67 10.28 -7.17 -2.43
C VAL A 67 9.68 -6.04 -1.60
N GLU A 68 10.26 -4.83 -1.72
CA GLU A 68 9.95 -3.72 -0.80
C GLU A 68 8.81 -2.82 -1.29
N LYS A 69 8.53 -2.76 -2.58
CA LYS A 69 7.54 -1.89 -3.26
C LYS A 69 7.70 -0.39 -2.94
N ILE A 70 7.37 0.44 -3.89
CA ILE A 70 7.27 1.89 -3.72
C ILE A 70 5.96 2.17 -2.98
N LYS A 71 5.99 3.04 -1.96
CA LYS A 71 4.83 3.36 -1.14
C LYS A 71 4.33 4.76 -1.45
N ILE A 72 3.03 4.89 -1.57
CA ILE A 72 2.30 6.15 -1.64
C ILE A 72 1.48 6.21 -0.37
N ASP A 73 1.84 7.09 0.55
CA ASP A 73 1.31 7.15 1.91
C ASP A 73 0.41 8.38 2.11
N GLY A 74 -0.43 8.36 3.14
CA GLY A 74 -1.34 9.44 3.47
C GLY A 74 -2.51 9.57 2.50
N ILE A 75 -3.01 8.46 1.97
CA ILE A 75 -4.16 8.44 1.05
C ILE A 75 -5.48 8.28 1.81
N THR A 76 -6.56 8.74 1.17
CA THR A 76 -7.94 8.67 1.70
C THR A 76 -8.56 7.30 1.44
N ASP A 77 -9.70 7.04 2.06
CA ASP A 77 -10.37 5.73 2.03
C ASP A 77 -10.92 5.40 0.62
N ASN A 78 -11.60 6.35 0.00
CA ASN A 78 -12.22 6.17 -1.32
C ASN A 78 -11.40 6.87 -2.41
N ILE A 79 -10.31 6.23 -2.86
CA ILE A 79 -9.32 6.85 -3.74
C ILE A 79 -9.19 6.14 -5.08
N ASN A 80 -8.94 6.93 -6.13
CA ASN A 80 -8.41 6.47 -7.41
C ASN A 80 -6.98 6.98 -7.59
N ILE A 81 -6.06 6.07 -7.92
CA ILE A 81 -4.64 6.35 -8.13
C ILE A 81 -4.27 5.98 -9.55
N LYS A 82 -3.71 6.96 -10.29
CA LYS A 82 -3.14 6.74 -11.63
C LYS A 82 -1.68 7.11 -11.63
N ILE A 83 -0.85 6.23 -12.18
CA ILE A 83 0.57 6.50 -12.41
C ILE A 83 0.79 6.57 -13.91
N THR A 84 1.38 7.68 -14.37
CA THR A 84 1.72 7.89 -15.79
C THR A 84 3.20 8.18 -15.96
N ASP A 85 3.71 8.00 -17.17
CA ASP A 85 4.97 8.59 -17.57
C ASP A 85 4.81 10.10 -17.86
N ILE A 86 5.91 10.79 -18.17
CA ILE A 86 5.90 12.22 -18.49
C ILE A 86 5.16 12.57 -19.79
N SER A 87 4.88 11.60 -20.63
CA SER A 87 4.10 11.75 -21.86
C SER A 87 2.59 11.54 -21.63
N GLY A 88 2.20 11.20 -20.40
CA GLY A 88 0.82 10.94 -20.03
C GLY A 88 0.33 9.52 -20.31
N ASN A 89 1.21 8.61 -20.71
CA ASN A 89 0.83 7.21 -20.91
C ASN A 89 0.57 6.54 -19.56
N LEU A 90 -0.57 5.86 -19.42
CA LEU A 90 -0.93 5.14 -18.20
C LEU A 90 0.03 3.96 -17.96
N VAL A 91 0.63 3.94 -16.79
CA VAL A 91 1.57 2.91 -16.34
C VAL A 91 0.92 1.96 -15.35
N ALA A 92 0.19 2.50 -14.37
CA ALA A 92 -0.52 1.74 -13.36
C ALA A 92 -1.78 2.47 -12.91
N GLU A 93 -2.79 1.73 -12.49
CA GLU A 93 -4.02 2.28 -11.93
C GLU A 93 -4.54 1.37 -10.83
N ALA A 94 -5.04 1.94 -9.74
CA ALA A 94 -5.74 1.25 -8.68
C ALA A 94 -6.86 2.12 -8.14
N ASN A 95 -7.90 1.45 -7.64
CA ASN A 95 -9.03 2.08 -6.97
C ASN A 95 -9.32 1.31 -5.69
N SER A 96 -9.54 2.01 -4.57
CA SER A 96 -9.83 1.38 -3.26
C SER A 96 -11.07 0.50 -3.27
N ASN A 97 -12.06 0.81 -4.11
CA ASN A 97 -13.32 0.06 -4.21
C ASN A 97 -13.21 -1.24 -5.04
N THR A 98 -12.15 -1.42 -5.80
CA THR A 98 -11.93 -2.63 -6.58
C THR A 98 -11.01 -3.58 -5.82
N ASN A 99 -11.54 -4.74 -5.45
CA ASN A 99 -10.78 -5.78 -4.72
C ASN A 99 -9.76 -6.45 -5.65
N ASN A 100 -8.68 -5.71 -5.95
CA ASN A 100 -7.69 -6.06 -6.96
C ASN A 100 -6.63 -7.06 -6.46
N ARG A 101 -6.72 -7.55 -5.21
CA ARG A 101 -5.70 -8.39 -4.56
C ARG A 101 -5.43 -9.74 -5.24
N TYR A 102 -6.28 -10.18 -6.16
CA TYR A 102 -6.21 -11.56 -6.69
C TYR A 102 -5.45 -11.74 -8.00
N ASN A 103 -5.01 -10.70 -8.69
CA ASN A 103 -4.46 -10.81 -10.05
C ASN A 103 -3.00 -10.34 -10.22
N GLY A 104 -2.23 -10.24 -9.14
CA GLY A 104 -0.81 -9.87 -9.22
C GLY A 104 -0.60 -8.44 -9.72
N PHE A 105 -1.40 -7.51 -9.23
CA PHE A 105 -1.39 -6.12 -9.63
C PHE A 105 -0.06 -5.44 -9.38
N ASN A 106 0.29 -4.57 -10.32
CA ASN A 106 1.44 -3.69 -10.22
C ASN A 106 1.25 -2.55 -9.20
N LEU A 107 0.00 -2.18 -8.89
CA LEU A 107 -0.38 -1.16 -7.89
C LEU A 107 -1.52 -1.70 -7.02
N GLU A 108 -1.36 -1.61 -5.70
CA GLU A 108 -2.29 -2.15 -4.71
C GLU A 108 -2.57 -1.08 -3.65
N VAL A 109 -3.84 -0.94 -3.24
CA VAL A 109 -4.27 -0.05 -2.15
C VAL A 109 -4.55 -0.89 -0.92
N ASP A 110 -3.98 -0.51 0.24
CA ASP A 110 -4.19 -1.15 1.53
C ASP A 110 -4.29 -0.10 2.64
N GLY A 111 -5.52 0.23 3.02
CA GLY A 111 -5.79 1.31 3.96
C GLY A 111 -5.27 2.65 3.45
N GLY A 112 -4.51 3.36 4.28
CA GLY A 112 -3.93 4.67 3.97
C GLY A 112 -2.67 4.64 3.11
N ILE A 113 -2.25 3.46 2.59
CA ILE A 113 -1.04 3.30 1.79
C ILE A 113 -1.36 2.57 0.49
N ALA A 114 -0.75 3.00 -0.61
CA ALA A 114 -0.71 2.22 -1.84
C ALA A 114 0.72 1.74 -2.14
N TYR A 115 0.83 0.55 -2.72
CA TYR A 115 2.08 -0.14 -3.01
C TYR A 115 2.24 -0.36 -4.51
N TRP A 116 3.30 0.20 -5.09
CA TRP A 116 3.64 0.03 -6.50
C TRP A 116 4.94 -0.78 -6.65
N ASN A 117 4.91 -1.84 -7.45
CA ASN A 117 6.09 -2.69 -7.69
C ASN A 117 6.99 -2.20 -8.84
N GLY A 118 6.76 -0.98 -9.35
CA GLY A 118 7.55 -0.41 -10.45
C GLY A 118 7.32 -1.12 -11.80
N LYS A 119 6.18 -1.79 -11.97
CA LYS A 119 5.80 -2.43 -13.24
C LYS A 119 4.63 -1.70 -13.89
N ASN A 120 4.56 -1.80 -15.21
CA ASN A 120 3.45 -1.25 -16.00
C ASN A 120 2.28 -2.25 -16.11
N LEU A 121 1.21 -1.85 -16.81
CA LEU A 121 0.01 -2.68 -17.02
C LEU A 121 0.30 -4.01 -17.75
N ALA A 122 1.41 -4.11 -18.48
CA ALA A 122 1.87 -5.34 -19.12
C ALA A 122 2.79 -6.17 -18.20
N ASN A 123 2.85 -5.85 -16.90
CA ASN A 123 3.71 -6.49 -15.90
C ASN A 123 5.22 -6.43 -16.24
N ARG A 124 5.63 -5.41 -16.98
CA ARG A 124 7.03 -5.16 -17.32
C ARG A 124 7.58 -4.04 -16.44
N SER A 125 8.79 -4.21 -15.96
CA SER A 125 9.50 -3.17 -15.20
C SER A 125 9.62 -1.88 -16.01
N VAL A 126 9.32 -0.76 -15.36
CA VAL A 126 9.43 0.56 -15.98
C VAL A 126 10.90 1.00 -16.10
N SER A 127 11.21 1.84 -17.06
CA SER A 127 12.55 2.39 -17.29
C SER A 127 12.89 3.49 -16.28
N SER A 128 14.18 3.88 -16.22
CA SER A 128 14.59 5.10 -15.52
C SER A 128 13.85 6.31 -16.08
N GLY A 129 13.35 7.17 -15.18
CA GLY A 129 12.59 8.34 -15.58
C GLY A 129 11.78 8.93 -14.43
N VAL A 130 11.03 9.98 -14.73
CA VAL A 130 10.07 10.60 -13.82
C VAL A 130 8.69 10.07 -14.14
N TYR A 131 7.95 9.69 -13.11
CA TYR A 131 6.58 9.24 -13.18
C TYR A 131 5.69 10.18 -12.37
N ILE A 132 4.48 10.40 -12.86
CA ILE A 132 3.49 11.25 -12.24
C ILE A 132 2.46 10.35 -11.56
N VAL A 133 2.25 10.57 -10.27
CA VAL A 133 1.23 9.88 -9.46
C VAL A 133 0.09 10.86 -9.24
N MET A 134 -1.07 10.57 -9.79
CA MET A 134 -2.28 11.35 -9.62
C MET A 134 -3.18 10.65 -8.62
N LEU A 135 -3.47 11.33 -7.52
CA LEU A 135 -4.39 10.91 -6.47
C LEU A 135 -5.71 11.67 -6.66
N SER A 136 -6.82 10.97 -6.59
CA SER A 136 -8.16 11.55 -6.67
C SER A 136 -9.06 10.92 -5.63
N ASP A 137 -9.44 11.68 -4.62
CA ASP A 137 -10.45 11.29 -3.65
C ASP A 137 -11.83 11.32 -4.33
N LEU A 138 -12.59 10.23 -4.24
CA LEU A 138 -13.85 10.08 -4.93
C LEU A 138 -15.05 10.62 -4.13
N ASP A 139 -14.86 10.90 -2.85
CA ASP A 139 -15.89 11.46 -1.98
C ASP A 139 -15.81 12.99 -1.91
N SER A 140 -14.61 13.52 -1.64
CA SER A 140 -14.38 14.97 -1.52
C SER A 140 -14.02 15.64 -2.85
N TYR A 141 -13.70 14.86 -3.90
CA TYR A 141 -13.15 15.33 -5.18
C TYR A 141 -11.80 16.06 -5.04
N GLU A 142 -11.12 15.91 -3.91
CA GLU A 142 -9.77 16.42 -3.74
C GLU A 142 -8.81 15.68 -4.67
N THR A 143 -7.87 16.40 -5.25
CA THR A 143 -6.84 15.83 -6.13
C THR A 143 -5.46 16.26 -5.70
N LYS A 144 -4.47 15.35 -5.80
CA LYS A 144 -3.06 15.65 -5.56
C LYS A 144 -2.19 14.97 -6.59
N VAL A 145 -1.15 15.69 -7.01
CA VAL A 145 -0.15 15.18 -7.95
C VAL A 145 1.20 15.08 -7.26
N LEU A 146 1.75 13.87 -7.25
CA LEU A 146 3.09 13.59 -6.75
C LEU A 146 4.01 13.22 -7.91
N LYS A 147 5.31 13.35 -7.71
CA LYS A 147 6.34 12.95 -8.69
C LYS A 147 7.26 11.94 -8.06
N ILE A 148 7.64 10.92 -8.81
CA ILE A 148 8.62 9.94 -8.40
C ILE A 148 9.70 9.78 -9.48
N MET A 149 10.95 9.77 -9.06
CA MET A 149 12.08 9.50 -9.94
C MET A 149 12.56 8.07 -9.73
N ILE A 150 12.66 7.31 -10.81
CA ILE A 150 13.23 5.97 -10.84
C ILE A 150 14.58 6.02 -11.55
N ILE A 151 15.60 5.46 -10.91
CA ILE A 151 16.96 5.29 -11.42
C ILE A 151 17.27 3.80 -11.41
N ARG A 152 17.59 3.26 -12.58
CA ARG A 152 17.98 1.85 -12.76
C ARG A 152 19.40 1.73 -13.28
#